data_c90ceac77a0c0ff0e9d00add8e0a061d
#
_entry.id   c90ceac77a0c0ff0e9d00add8e0a061d
#
_cell.length_a   1.000
_cell.length_b   1.000
_cell.length_c   1.000
_cell.angle_alpha   90.00
_cell.angle_beta   90.00
_cell.angle_gamma   90.00
#
_symmetry.space_group_name_H-M   'P 1'
#
loop_
_entity.id
_entity.type
_entity.pdbx_description
1 polymer ?
#
loop_
_entity_poly.entity_id
_entity_poly.type
_entity_poly.pdbx_seq_one_letter_code
_entity_poly.pdbx_strand_id
1 'polypeptide(L)'
;MSDNALSQLRALEWLPSSSPLLSAPLLDWLLEEDSMTRRFERHCCKVTVEPQFEGFVTADDIPQELTFLPLEPRYWLREIILSGDGVPWLAGRTVVPESTLNGPETMLSQLGTRPLGRYLFSSSTLSRDFIDPGCAAALWGRRSRLRLSGKPLLLTELFLPASPLYQSLSGECRE
;
A
#
# COMPACT_ATOMS: atom_id res chain seq x y z
N MET A 1 -0.98 0.55 18.95
CA MET A 1 -1.96 0.69 17.84
C MET A 1 -1.33 0.48 16.48
N SER A 2 -0.22 1.17 16.16
CA SER A 2 0.47 0.98 14.87
C SER A 2 1.03 -0.43 14.70
N ASP A 3 1.58 -1.04 15.76
CA ASP A 3 2.10 -2.40 15.71
C ASP A 3 1.02 -3.41 15.37
N ASN A 4 -0.20 -3.20 15.88
CA ASN A 4 -1.34 -4.06 15.58
C ASN A 4 -1.77 -3.92 14.10
N ALA A 5 -1.79 -2.70 13.58
CA ALA A 5 -2.13 -2.45 12.17
C ALA A 5 -1.13 -3.13 11.23
N LEU A 6 0.17 -3.01 11.49
CA LEU A 6 1.20 -3.64 10.67
C LEU A 6 1.19 -5.16 10.80
N SER A 7 0.87 -5.68 11.99
CA SER A 7 0.69 -7.11 12.20
C SER A 7 -0.48 -7.66 11.39
N GLN A 8 -1.60 -6.94 11.37
CA GLN A 8 -2.76 -7.31 10.55
C GLN A 8 -2.46 -7.22 9.06
N LEU A 9 -1.68 -6.22 8.64
CA LEU A 9 -1.24 -6.09 7.25
C LEU A 9 -0.47 -7.33 6.82
N ARG A 10 0.43 -7.81 7.66
CA ARG A 10 1.22 -9.02 7.36
C ARG A 10 0.38 -10.29 7.36
N ALA A 11 -0.80 -10.26 7.96
CA ALA A 11 -1.73 -11.39 8.01
C ALA A 11 -2.75 -11.40 6.85
N LEU A 12 -2.66 -10.45 5.91
CA LEU A 12 -3.57 -10.40 4.75
C LEU A 12 -3.52 -11.71 3.95
N GLU A 13 -4.70 -12.22 3.65
CA GLU A 13 -4.89 -13.37 2.77
C GLU A 13 -5.43 -12.86 1.43
N TRP A 14 -4.83 -13.31 0.33
CA TRP A 14 -5.12 -12.79 -0.99
C TRP A 14 -6.26 -13.53 -1.64
N LEU A 15 -7.12 -12.80 -2.35
CA LEU A 15 -8.31 -13.32 -3.02
C LEU A 15 -8.22 -13.06 -4.53
N PRO A 16 -8.80 -13.93 -5.37
CA PRO A 16 -8.97 -13.58 -6.77
C PRO A 16 -9.96 -12.42 -6.89
N SER A 17 -9.74 -11.53 -7.86
CA SER A 17 -10.61 -10.38 -8.09
C SER A 17 -12.04 -10.78 -8.46
N SER A 18 -12.25 -12.04 -8.85
CA SER A 18 -13.57 -12.62 -9.14
C SER A 18 -14.27 -13.19 -7.90
N SER A 19 -13.65 -13.12 -6.71
CA SER A 19 -14.24 -13.65 -5.49
C SER A 19 -15.62 -13.04 -5.21
N PRO A 20 -16.62 -13.86 -4.83
CA PRO A 20 -17.95 -13.33 -4.49
C PRO A 20 -17.99 -12.50 -3.20
N LEU A 21 -16.90 -12.54 -2.41
CA LEU A 21 -16.77 -11.71 -1.21
C LEU A 21 -16.52 -10.24 -1.54
N LEU A 22 -16.13 -9.93 -2.79
CA LEU A 22 -15.76 -8.60 -3.24
C LEU A 22 -16.94 -7.91 -3.92
N SER A 23 -17.57 -6.96 -3.22
CA SER A 23 -18.65 -6.15 -3.81
C SER A 23 -18.10 -5.13 -4.81
N ALA A 24 -18.97 -4.59 -5.68
CA ALA A 24 -18.54 -3.59 -6.65
C ALA A 24 -17.95 -2.34 -6.01
N PRO A 25 -18.54 -1.74 -4.94
CA PRO A 25 -17.92 -0.59 -4.27
C PRO A 25 -16.58 -0.93 -3.63
N LEU A 26 -16.44 -2.14 -3.08
CA LEU A 26 -15.17 -2.58 -2.51
C LEU A 26 -14.09 -2.68 -3.57
N LEU A 27 -14.40 -3.29 -4.72
CA LEU A 27 -13.48 -3.40 -5.84
C LEU A 27 -13.11 -2.03 -6.39
N ASP A 28 -14.03 -1.08 -6.41
CA ASP A 28 -13.76 0.28 -6.85
C ASP A 28 -12.66 0.94 -6.02
N TRP A 29 -12.63 0.68 -4.71
CA TRP A 29 -11.54 1.14 -3.85
C TRP A 29 -10.27 0.32 -4.02
N LEU A 30 -10.36 -1.01 -3.96
CA LEU A 30 -9.19 -1.89 -3.93
C LEU A 30 -8.43 -1.90 -5.25
N LEU A 31 -9.13 -1.75 -6.38
CA LEU A 31 -8.53 -1.75 -7.70
C LEU A 31 -8.24 -0.34 -8.22
N GLU A 32 -8.25 0.68 -7.36
CA GLU A 32 -7.89 2.04 -7.75
C GLU A 32 -6.49 2.06 -8.37
N GLU A 33 -6.38 2.44 -9.62
CA GLU A 33 -5.11 2.50 -10.35
C GLU A 33 -4.36 3.81 -10.14
N ASP A 34 -5.09 4.88 -9.77
CA ASP A 34 -4.49 6.18 -9.47
C ASP A 34 -4.03 6.26 -8.01
N SER A 35 -3.51 7.41 -7.61
CA SER A 35 -3.00 7.63 -6.27
C SER A 35 -4.09 7.47 -5.20
N MET A 36 -3.87 6.52 -4.27
CA MET A 36 -4.75 6.35 -3.11
C MET A 36 -4.71 7.58 -2.21
N THR A 37 -3.54 8.22 -2.09
CA THR A 37 -3.40 9.48 -1.34
C THR A 37 -4.36 10.54 -1.88
N ARG A 38 -4.40 10.69 -3.22
CA ARG A 38 -5.28 11.64 -3.87
C ARG A 38 -6.75 11.30 -3.65
N ARG A 39 -7.10 10.01 -3.67
CA ARG A 39 -8.46 9.57 -3.39
C ARG A 39 -8.87 9.91 -1.94
N PHE A 40 -7.98 9.67 -0.98
CA PHE A 40 -8.23 10.02 0.42
C PHE A 40 -8.37 11.53 0.62
N GLU A 41 -7.66 12.34 -0.15
CA GLU A 41 -7.73 13.80 -0.06
C GLU A 41 -9.12 14.36 -0.39
N ARG A 42 -9.97 13.59 -1.06
CA ARG A 42 -11.37 13.97 -1.32
C ARG A 42 -12.27 13.81 -0.08
N HIS A 43 -11.78 13.15 0.96
CA HIS A 43 -12.54 12.81 2.15
C HIS A 43 -12.04 13.52 3.41
N CYS A 44 -11.03 14.38 3.31
CA CYS A 44 -10.45 15.07 4.45
C CYS A 44 -9.77 16.35 4.00
N CYS A 45 -9.44 17.21 4.98
CA CYS A 45 -8.71 18.44 4.71
C CYS A 45 -7.22 18.19 4.53
N LYS A 46 -6.66 17.21 5.26
CA LYS A 46 -5.22 16.95 5.23
C LYS A 46 -4.91 15.47 5.41
N VAL A 47 -4.12 14.93 4.47
CA VAL A 47 -3.52 13.60 4.58
C VAL A 47 -2.11 13.74 5.14
N THR A 48 -1.78 12.93 6.14
CA THR A 48 -0.44 12.89 6.74
C THR A 48 0.10 11.47 6.74
N VAL A 49 1.43 11.34 6.70
CA VAL A 49 2.13 10.06 6.72
C VAL A 49 3.07 10.05 7.93
N GLU A 50 2.97 8.99 8.73
CA GLU A 50 3.85 8.77 9.88
C GLU A 50 4.65 7.50 9.64
N PRO A 51 5.97 7.61 9.40
CA PRO A 51 6.82 6.43 9.25
C PRO A 51 6.90 5.64 10.55
N GLN A 52 6.73 4.33 10.45
CA GLN A 52 6.88 3.39 11.56
C GLN A 52 8.24 2.70 11.50
N PHE A 53 8.71 2.44 10.29
CA PHE A 53 10.02 1.86 10.04
C PHE A 53 10.52 2.30 8.66
N GLU A 54 11.79 2.65 8.57
CA GLU A 54 12.49 2.88 7.31
C GLU A 54 13.91 2.37 7.45
N GLY A 55 14.34 1.48 6.56
CA GLY A 55 15.70 0.96 6.59
C GLY A 55 15.92 -0.18 5.62
N PHE A 56 17.20 -0.56 5.46
CA PHE A 56 17.56 -1.74 4.70
C PHE A 56 17.38 -3.01 5.54
N VAL A 57 16.82 -4.01 4.91
CA VAL A 57 16.58 -5.33 5.51
C VAL A 57 17.06 -6.41 4.55
N THR A 58 17.11 -7.66 5.03
CA THR A 58 17.45 -8.81 4.20
C THR A 58 16.21 -9.58 3.75
N ALA A 59 16.39 -10.57 2.88
CA ALA A 59 15.32 -11.43 2.41
C ALA A 59 14.53 -12.10 3.55
N ASP A 60 15.21 -12.40 4.67
CA ASP A 60 14.57 -13.06 5.82
C ASP A 60 13.49 -12.18 6.46
N ASP A 61 13.57 -10.87 6.29
CA ASP A 61 12.62 -9.91 6.86
C ASP A 61 11.40 -9.68 5.97
N ILE A 62 11.43 -10.17 4.73
CA ILE A 62 10.37 -9.95 3.73
C ILE A 62 9.93 -11.25 3.07
N PRO A 63 9.63 -12.33 3.84
CA PRO A 63 9.33 -13.63 3.23
C PRO A 63 8.11 -13.61 2.30
N GLN A 64 7.14 -12.77 2.56
CA GLN A 64 5.90 -12.70 1.78
C GLN A 64 6.10 -12.02 0.42
N GLU A 65 7.09 -11.14 0.31
CA GLU A 65 7.34 -10.34 -0.88
C GLU A 65 8.34 -10.99 -1.85
N LEU A 66 9.12 -11.97 -1.38
CA LEU A 66 10.19 -12.59 -2.17
C LEU A 66 9.71 -13.23 -3.48
N THR A 67 8.48 -13.76 -3.50
CA THR A 67 7.91 -14.38 -4.70
C THR A 67 7.77 -13.39 -5.85
N PHE A 68 7.64 -12.10 -5.54
CA PHE A 68 7.33 -11.07 -6.52
C PHE A 68 8.50 -10.15 -6.84
N LEU A 69 9.64 -10.35 -6.18
CA LEU A 69 10.81 -9.48 -6.31
C LEU A 69 12.06 -10.31 -6.60
N PRO A 70 13.06 -9.72 -7.28
CA PRO A 70 14.33 -10.41 -7.50
C PRO A 70 15.05 -10.69 -6.18
N LEU A 71 15.81 -11.77 -6.11
CA LEU A 71 16.62 -12.10 -4.95
C LEU A 71 17.85 -11.20 -4.92
N GLU A 72 18.00 -10.42 -3.85
CA GLU A 72 19.10 -9.47 -3.68
C GLU A 72 19.63 -9.50 -2.25
N PRO A 73 20.85 -8.98 -2.00
CA PRO A 73 21.40 -8.96 -0.65
C PRO A 73 20.58 -8.13 0.34
N ARG A 74 19.95 -7.05 -0.11
CA ARG A 74 19.12 -6.22 0.77
C ARG A 74 18.04 -5.48 0.02
N TYR A 75 17.03 -5.06 0.80
CA TYR A 75 15.86 -4.37 0.32
C TYR A 75 15.59 -3.17 1.20
N TRP A 76 15.08 -2.08 0.62
CA TRP A 76 14.57 -0.97 1.40
C TRP A 76 13.15 -1.31 1.85
N LEU A 77 12.92 -1.32 3.16
CA LEU A 77 11.61 -1.53 3.75
C LEU A 77 11.12 -0.22 4.34
N ARG A 78 9.91 0.16 3.98
CA ARG A 78 9.24 1.34 4.54
C ARG A 78 7.86 0.92 5.02
N GLU A 79 7.59 1.11 6.31
CA GLU A 79 6.28 0.87 6.91
C GLU A 79 5.75 2.19 7.46
N ILE A 80 4.48 2.52 7.12
CA ILE A 80 3.88 3.82 7.46
C ILE A 80 2.44 3.65 7.91
N ILE A 81 1.95 4.65 8.63
CA ILE A 81 0.52 4.87 8.85
C ILE A 81 0.15 6.17 8.13
N LEU A 82 -0.85 6.09 7.26
CA LEU A 82 -1.41 7.25 6.58
C LEU A 82 -2.71 7.61 7.28
N SER A 83 -2.87 8.89 7.61
CA SER A 83 -4.03 9.40 8.33
C SER A 83 -4.72 10.50 7.55
N GLY A 84 -6.05 10.57 7.70
CA GLY A 84 -6.85 11.69 7.22
C GLY A 84 -7.32 12.51 8.42
N ASP A 85 -6.95 13.80 8.45
CA ASP A 85 -7.27 14.71 9.54
C ASP A 85 -6.91 14.12 10.91
N GLY A 86 -5.75 13.46 10.99
CA GLY A 86 -5.22 12.89 12.23
C GLY A 86 -5.77 11.52 12.60
N VAL A 87 -6.69 10.95 11.82
CA VAL A 87 -7.27 9.63 12.08
C VAL A 87 -6.61 8.59 11.17
N PRO A 88 -6.07 7.47 11.70
CA PRO A 88 -5.43 6.44 10.88
C PRO A 88 -6.41 5.78 9.91
N TRP A 89 -6.04 5.75 8.63
CA TRP A 89 -6.86 5.21 7.55
C TRP A 89 -6.22 4.07 6.79
N LEU A 90 -4.88 4.00 6.79
CA LEU A 90 -4.16 3.02 5.99
C LEU A 90 -2.84 2.66 6.65
N ALA A 91 -2.53 1.37 6.71
CA ALA A 91 -1.17 0.88 6.99
C ALA A 91 -0.55 0.51 5.65
N GLY A 92 0.68 0.95 5.41
CA GLY A 92 1.39 0.68 4.17
C GLY A 92 2.74 0.04 4.42
N ARG A 93 3.11 -0.91 3.57
CA ARG A 93 4.40 -1.58 3.60
C ARG A 93 4.95 -1.63 2.18
N THR A 94 6.08 -0.98 1.97
CA THR A 94 6.75 -0.91 0.68
C THR A 94 8.09 -1.64 0.76
N VAL A 95 8.32 -2.56 -0.16
CA VAL A 95 9.59 -3.28 -0.27
C VAL A 95 10.21 -2.96 -1.63
N VAL A 96 11.43 -2.42 -1.60
CA VAL A 96 12.13 -1.96 -2.80
C VAL A 96 13.47 -2.68 -2.89
N PRO A 97 13.70 -3.52 -3.92
CA PRO A 97 15.01 -4.11 -4.14
C PRO A 97 16.07 -3.02 -4.26
N GLU A 98 17.27 -3.26 -3.72
CA GLU A 98 18.32 -2.25 -3.77
C GLU A 98 18.63 -1.82 -5.20
N SER A 99 18.57 -2.75 -6.17
CA SER A 99 18.80 -2.44 -7.58
C SER A 99 17.79 -1.45 -8.16
N THR A 100 16.60 -1.33 -7.57
CA THR A 100 15.59 -0.34 -7.99
C THR A 100 15.98 1.07 -7.53
N LEU A 101 16.79 1.19 -6.47
CA LEU A 101 17.21 2.48 -5.90
C LEU A 101 18.42 3.08 -6.64
N ASN A 102 18.42 2.99 -7.95
CA ASN A 102 19.46 3.54 -8.81
C ASN A 102 18.93 4.80 -9.51
N GLY A 103 19.77 5.83 -9.61
CA GLY A 103 19.38 7.06 -10.30
C GLY A 103 18.24 7.79 -9.60
N PRO A 104 17.24 8.30 -10.36
CA PRO A 104 16.13 9.05 -9.76
C PRO A 104 15.35 8.30 -8.69
N GLU A 105 15.26 6.97 -8.80
CA GLU A 105 14.48 6.14 -7.89
C GLU A 105 15.10 6.05 -6.49
N THR A 106 16.31 6.56 -6.30
CA THR A 106 16.93 6.71 -4.97
C THR A 106 16.02 7.52 -4.03
N MET A 107 15.19 8.41 -4.58
CA MET A 107 14.23 9.19 -3.79
C MET A 107 13.26 8.33 -2.99
N LEU A 108 13.01 7.08 -3.39
CA LEU A 108 12.14 6.16 -2.64
C LEU A 108 12.66 5.90 -1.22
N SER A 109 13.96 5.97 -1.01
CA SER A 109 14.56 5.81 0.31
C SER A 109 14.64 7.13 1.12
N GLN A 110 14.15 8.24 0.55
CA GLN A 110 14.26 9.57 1.13
C GLN A 110 12.90 10.25 1.33
N LEU A 111 11.80 9.49 1.28
CA LEU A 111 10.46 10.07 1.34
C LEU A 111 10.12 10.67 2.70
N GLY A 112 10.54 10.05 3.81
CA GLY A 112 10.21 10.53 5.15
C GLY A 112 8.70 10.60 5.35
N THR A 113 8.18 11.80 5.62
CA THR A 113 6.74 12.02 5.82
C THR A 113 5.99 12.32 4.52
N ARG A 114 6.65 12.27 3.37
CA ARG A 114 6.01 12.50 2.08
C ARG A 114 5.28 11.23 1.63
N PRO A 115 4.02 11.35 1.14
CA PRO A 115 3.30 10.18 0.65
C PRO A 115 3.98 9.56 -0.58
N LEU A 116 4.11 8.23 -0.57
CA LEU A 116 4.67 7.49 -1.69
C LEU A 116 3.86 7.72 -2.98
N GLY A 117 2.53 7.76 -2.86
CA GLY A 117 1.66 7.93 -4.02
C GLY A 117 1.94 9.20 -4.79
N ARG A 118 2.25 10.29 -4.11
CA ARG A 118 2.58 11.55 -4.79
C ARG A 118 3.84 11.43 -5.65
N TYR A 119 4.83 10.71 -5.14
CA TYR A 119 6.06 10.47 -5.90
C TYR A 119 5.80 9.55 -7.10
N LEU A 120 5.13 8.40 -6.86
CA LEU A 120 4.89 7.41 -7.90
C LEU A 120 4.07 7.98 -9.06
N PHE A 121 2.98 8.67 -8.75
CA PHE A 121 2.04 9.14 -9.77
C PHE A 121 2.44 10.46 -10.41
N SER A 122 3.57 11.05 -9.99
CA SER A 122 4.22 12.14 -10.73
C SER A 122 5.22 11.63 -11.76
N SER A 123 5.55 10.33 -11.74
CA SER A 123 6.50 9.73 -12.67
C SER A 123 5.81 9.29 -13.95
N SER A 124 6.40 9.63 -15.10
CA SER A 124 5.91 9.19 -16.43
C SER A 124 6.31 7.74 -16.73
N THR A 125 7.16 7.13 -15.91
CA THR A 125 7.67 5.76 -16.15
C THR A 125 6.99 4.71 -15.27
N LEU A 126 5.97 5.11 -14.51
CA LEU A 126 5.25 4.20 -13.64
C LEU A 126 4.39 3.24 -14.45
N SER A 127 4.51 1.95 -14.16
CA SER A 127 3.60 0.92 -14.64
C SER A 127 3.20 0.00 -13.48
N ARG A 128 2.12 -0.73 -13.66
CA ARG A 128 1.60 -1.65 -12.66
C ARG A 128 1.43 -3.02 -13.27
N ASP A 129 2.06 -4.05 -12.68
CA ASP A 129 1.97 -5.42 -13.16
C ASP A 129 0.68 -6.09 -12.69
N PHE A 130 0.30 -5.87 -11.41
CA PHE A 130 -0.93 -6.43 -10.87
C PHE A 130 -1.40 -5.66 -9.61
N ILE A 131 -2.68 -5.84 -9.28
CA ILE A 131 -3.27 -5.50 -7.98
C ILE A 131 -4.02 -6.75 -7.51
N ASP A 132 -3.67 -7.25 -6.31
CA ASP A 132 -4.40 -8.34 -5.68
C ASP A 132 -5.19 -7.80 -4.48
N PRO A 133 -6.50 -8.06 -4.40
CA PRO A 133 -7.26 -7.76 -3.19
C PRO A 133 -6.99 -8.81 -2.11
N GLY A 134 -7.17 -8.42 -0.86
CA GLY A 134 -6.97 -9.32 0.27
C GLY A 134 -7.80 -8.93 1.47
N CYS A 135 -7.87 -9.82 2.45
CA CYS A 135 -8.57 -9.56 3.70
C CYS A 135 -7.80 -10.12 4.89
N ALA A 136 -7.93 -9.46 6.03
CA ALA A 136 -7.39 -9.89 7.31
C ALA A 136 -8.41 -9.53 8.39
N ALA A 137 -8.92 -10.54 9.11
CA ALA A 137 -10.03 -10.35 10.03
C ALA A 137 -11.21 -9.70 9.28
N ALA A 138 -11.70 -8.55 9.72
CA ALA A 138 -12.79 -7.84 9.05
C ALA A 138 -12.30 -6.68 8.18
N LEU A 139 -10.99 -6.61 7.91
CA LEU A 139 -10.39 -5.51 7.17
C LEU A 139 -9.96 -5.94 5.79
N TRP A 140 -9.99 -4.99 4.86
CA TRP A 140 -9.61 -5.20 3.46
C TRP A 140 -8.27 -4.56 3.17
N GLY A 141 -7.56 -5.15 2.23
CA GLY A 141 -6.28 -4.64 1.79
C GLY A 141 -6.01 -4.99 0.34
N ARG A 142 -4.86 -4.57 -0.14
CA ARG A 142 -4.41 -4.87 -1.49
C ARG A 142 -2.88 -4.90 -1.53
N ARG A 143 -2.35 -5.60 -2.54
CA ARG A 143 -0.93 -5.51 -2.85
C ARG A 143 -0.77 -5.24 -4.35
N SER A 144 0.25 -4.47 -4.68
CA SER A 144 0.56 -4.12 -6.07
C SER A 144 2.03 -4.30 -6.32
N ARG A 145 2.38 -4.91 -7.47
CA ARG A 145 3.74 -4.81 -7.96
C ARG A 145 3.78 -3.69 -8.98
N LEU A 146 4.56 -2.67 -8.66
CA LEU A 146 4.73 -1.49 -9.48
C LEU A 146 6.12 -1.51 -10.09
N ARG A 147 6.30 -0.79 -11.20
CA ARG A 147 7.61 -0.60 -11.82
C ARG A 147 7.85 0.88 -12.10
N LEU A 148 9.05 1.31 -11.77
CA LEU A 148 9.54 2.65 -12.13
C LEU A 148 10.72 2.45 -13.08
N SER A 149 10.59 2.90 -14.33
CA SER A 149 11.59 2.67 -15.38
C SER A 149 11.92 1.18 -15.53
N GLY A 150 10.91 0.32 -15.44
CA GLY A 150 11.04 -1.13 -15.52
C GLY A 150 11.53 -1.82 -14.26
N LYS A 151 11.88 -1.09 -13.21
CA LYS A 151 12.43 -1.63 -11.95
C LYS A 151 11.32 -1.85 -10.92
N PRO A 152 11.22 -3.06 -10.31
CA PRO A 152 10.07 -3.43 -9.49
C PRO A 152 10.12 -2.89 -8.07
N LEU A 153 8.94 -2.71 -7.48
CA LEU A 153 8.73 -2.57 -6.05
C LEU A 153 7.37 -3.19 -5.69
N LEU A 154 7.23 -3.62 -4.46
CA LEU A 154 5.97 -4.20 -3.98
C LEU A 154 5.39 -3.33 -2.88
N LEU A 155 4.12 -2.98 -3.03
CA LEU A 155 3.38 -2.16 -2.09
C LEU A 155 2.20 -2.97 -1.56
N THR A 156 2.15 -3.14 -0.24
CA THR A 156 1.03 -3.79 0.46
C THR A 156 0.34 -2.76 1.33
N GLU A 157 -0.98 -2.71 1.25
CA GLU A 157 -1.78 -1.72 1.96
C GLU A 157 -2.95 -2.37 2.66
N LEU A 158 -3.17 -2.01 3.93
CA LEU A 158 -4.33 -2.44 4.72
C LEU A 158 -5.16 -1.21 5.08
N PHE A 159 -6.44 -1.23 4.69
CA PHE A 159 -7.38 -0.17 5.03
C PHE A 159 -7.85 -0.35 6.47
N LEU A 160 -7.63 0.68 7.30
CA LEU A 160 -7.94 0.64 8.73
C LEU A 160 -9.42 0.98 8.98
N PRO A 161 -9.98 0.65 10.16
CA PRO A 161 -11.42 0.72 10.39
C PRO A 161 -12.08 2.07 10.14
N ALA A 162 -11.37 3.18 10.34
CA ALA A 162 -11.92 4.51 10.12
C ALA A 162 -11.80 5.01 8.67
N SER A 163 -11.22 4.19 7.78
CA SER A 163 -11.06 4.58 6.37
C SER A 163 -12.39 4.84 5.68
N PRO A 164 -12.46 5.84 4.78
CA PRO A 164 -13.65 6.09 3.96
C PRO A 164 -14.11 4.87 3.15
N LEU A 165 -13.23 3.92 2.87
CA LEU A 165 -13.59 2.67 2.19
C LEU A 165 -14.77 1.98 2.89
N TYR A 166 -14.70 1.85 4.22
CA TYR A 166 -15.74 1.13 4.98
C TYR A 166 -17.05 1.90 5.05
N GLN A 167 -17.00 3.22 5.02
CA GLN A 167 -18.19 4.06 4.98
C GLN A 167 -18.94 3.86 3.66
N SER A 168 -18.21 3.68 2.55
CA SER A 168 -18.81 3.41 1.25
C SER A 168 -19.55 2.06 1.23
N LEU A 169 -19.05 1.07 1.98
CA LEU A 169 -19.68 -0.26 2.06
C LEU A 169 -20.94 -0.23 2.92
N SER A 170 -20.93 0.51 4.02
CA SER A 170 -22.08 0.59 4.93
C SER A 170 -23.27 1.35 4.33
N GLY A 171 -23.06 2.19 3.33
CA GLY A 171 -24.12 2.89 2.61
C GLY A 171 -25.02 1.96 1.80
N GLU A 172 -24.56 0.78 1.44
CA GLU A 172 -25.34 -0.22 0.69
C GLU A 172 -26.25 -1.07 1.56
N CYS A 173 -25.92 -1.20 2.83
CA CYS A 173 -26.72 -2.02 3.75
C CYS A 173 -28.01 -1.34 4.20
N ARG A 174 -28.34 -0.16 3.67
CA ARG A 174 -29.51 0.62 4.06
C ARG A 174 -30.63 0.63 3.02
N GLU A 175 -30.44 -0.01 1.90
CA GLU A 175 -31.47 -0.27 0.90
C GLU A 175 -32.02 -1.68 1.03
#